data_0a0c2ab8ceb7f0815c569f74273f5bc8
#
_entry.id   0a0c2ab8ceb7f0815c569f74273f5bc8
#
_cell.length_a   1.000
_cell.length_b   1.000
_cell.length_c   1.000
_cell.angle_alpha   90.00
_cell.angle_beta   90.00
_cell.angle_gamma   90.00
#
_symmetry.space_group_name_H-M   'P 1'
#
loop_
_entity.id
_entity.type
_entity.pdbx_description
1 polymer ?
#
loop_
_entity_poly.entity_id
_entity_poly.type
_entity_poly.pdbx_seq_one_letter_code
_entity_poly.pdbx_strand_id
1 'polypeptide(L)'
;MLTAALAVGVFFFYKAFKKRINLEDQMIHSTQERIEYAQSCYNEFSKNPNKTYTVLVSLDSVTTEEFTQLFADCGGFTQVYDCITEGVDDPMYGGYLDCEGKTAAQLAAECYADTYDSICSELDSYDQQAAEIRESYMYDETVEPFVTQPPVDTFGKDIDTSDIEVPGSSYSSDDTDFQLAEDLADLQEFHDNFVMLKQAMEQGRYRIYGVKLTLTGAQAQALLQSNKVRLVEKLTILPESSISPLDPSEENWD
;
A
#
# COMPACT_ATOMS: atom_id res chain seq x y z
N MET A 1 11.52 -44.99 -23.93
CA MET A 1 12.38 -44.11 -23.12
C MET A 1 11.87 -42.67 -23.03
N LEU A 2 11.23 -42.09 -24.05
CA LEU A 2 10.74 -40.69 -24.01
C LEU A 2 9.64 -40.46 -22.96
N THR A 3 8.74 -41.43 -22.74
CA THR A 3 7.61 -41.34 -21.80
C THR A 3 8.06 -41.32 -20.33
N ALA A 4 9.13 -42.01 -19.97
CA ALA A 4 9.67 -42.01 -18.62
C ALA A 4 10.38 -40.68 -18.26
N ALA A 5 11.05 -40.06 -19.21
CA ALA A 5 11.71 -38.75 -19.02
C ALA A 5 10.67 -37.62 -18.83
N LEU A 6 9.55 -37.68 -19.57
CA LEU A 6 8.44 -36.73 -19.42
C LEU A 6 7.76 -36.87 -18.04
N ALA A 7 7.52 -38.08 -17.57
CA ALA A 7 6.89 -38.33 -16.27
C ALA A 7 7.78 -37.84 -15.10
N VAL A 8 9.09 -38.00 -15.21
CA VAL A 8 10.07 -37.53 -14.21
C VAL A 8 10.11 -35.99 -14.22
N GLY A 9 10.12 -35.37 -15.40
CA GLY A 9 10.09 -33.90 -15.54
C GLY A 9 8.82 -33.29 -14.92
N VAL A 10 7.65 -33.86 -15.22
CA VAL A 10 6.38 -33.40 -14.67
C VAL A 10 6.32 -33.60 -13.14
N PHE A 11 6.87 -34.70 -12.62
CA PHE A 11 6.93 -34.93 -11.18
C PHE A 11 7.84 -33.93 -10.44
N PHE A 12 9.00 -33.61 -11.01
CA PHE A 12 9.88 -32.58 -10.44
C PHE A 12 9.27 -31.18 -10.53
N PHE A 13 8.59 -30.86 -11.65
CA PHE A 13 7.87 -29.59 -11.80
C PHE A 13 6.70 -29.49 -10.81
N TYR A 14 5.94 -30.57 -10.64
CA TYR A 14 4.83 -30.62 -9.66
C TYR A 14 5.34 -30.50 -8.23
N LYS A 15 6.46 -31.17 -7.88
CA LYS A 15 7.07 -31.06 -6.55
C LYS A 15 7.64 -29.67 -6.26
N ALA A 16 8.27 -29.04 -7.26
CA ALA A 16 8.77 -27.67 -7.17
C ALA A 16 7.60 -26.67 -7.06
N PHE A 17 6.56 -26.87 -7.86
CA PHE A 17 5.35 -26.03 -7.85
C PHE A 17 4.57 -26.18 -6.53
N LYS A 18 4.38 -27.41 -6.03
CA LYS A 18 3.73 -27.65 -4.73
C LYS A 18 4.55 -27.11 -3.55
N LYS A 19 5.89 -27.17 -3.65
CA LYS A 19 6.78 -26.55 -2.67
C LYS A 19 6.67 -25.02 -2.70
N ARG A 20 6.50 -24.42 -3.90
CA ARG A 20 6.29 -23.00 -4.08
C ARG A 20 4.95 -22.53 -3.51
N ILE A 21 3.85 -23.25 -3.80
CA ILE A 21 2.51 -22.95 -3.25
C ILE A 21 2.52 -23.07 -1.72
N ASN A 22 3.13 -24.14 -1.16
CA ASN A 22 3.21 -24.29 0.30
C ASN A 22 4.07 -23.20 0.97
N LEU A 23 5.03 -22.62 0.26
CA LEU A 23 5.83 -21.50 0.76
C LEU A 23 5.05 -20.18 0.67
N GLU A 24 4.27 -19.99 -0.38
CA GLU A 24 3.37 -18.85 -0.52
C GLU A 24 2.27 -18.86 0.55
N ASP A 25 1.68 -20.02 0.85
CA ASP A 25 0.71 -20.20 1.94
C ASP A 25 1.35 -20.03 3.34
N GLN A 26 2.61 -20.37 3.53
CA GLN A 26 3.31 -20.24 4.82
C GLN A 26 3.80 -18.82 5.11
N MET A 27 3.95 -17.96 4.11
CA MET A 27 4.55 -16.63 4.28
C MET A 27 3.53 -15.53 4.64
N ILE A 28 2.23 -15.83 4.73
CA ILE A 28 1.19 -14.79 4.81
C ILE A 28 0.47 -14.72 6.17
N HIS A 29 0.61 -15.71 7.09
CA HIS A 29 -0.52 -15.95 7.98
C HIS A 29 -0.45 -15.45 9.41
N SER A 30 0.68 -15.21 10.01
CA SER A 30 0.73 -14.55 11.31
C SER A 30 2.08 -13.91 11.60
N THR A 31 2.06 -12.91 12.43
CA THR A 31 3.25 -12.29 13.01
C THR A 31 4.15 -13.29 13.71
N GLN A 32 3.57 -14.26 14.41
CA GLN A 32 4.31 -15.32 15.10
C GLN A 32 5.10 -16.20 14.10
N GLU A 33 4.50 -16.59 12.98
CA GLU A 33 5.18 -17.36 11.94
C GLU A 33 6.32 -16.58 11.30
N ARG A 34 6.18 -15.27 11.12
CA ARG A 34 7.24 -14.37 10.65
C ARG A 34 8.40 -14.30 11.65
N ILE A 35 8.12 -14.22 12.94
CA ILE A 35 9.15 -14.25 14.00
C ILE A 35 9.92 -15.57 13.95
N GLU A 36 9.24 -16.71 13.86
CA GLU A 36 9.87 -18.03 13.77
C GLU A 36 10.72 -18.16 12.49
N TYR A 37 10.23 -17.64 11.37
CA TYR A 37 10.98 -17.60 10.13
C TYR A 37 12.23 -16.72 10.26
N ALA A 38 12.12 -15.52 10.82
CA ALA A 38 13.25 -14.64 11.05
C ALA A 38 14.32 -15.27 11.96
N GLN A 39 13.92 -16.01 12.98
CA GLN A 39 14.86 -16.79 13.81
C GLN A 39 15.60 -17.86 12.99
N SER A 40 14.92 -18.51 12.05
CA SER A 40 15.58 -19.46 11.13
C SER A 40 16.58 -18.76 10.20
N CYS A 41 16.24 -17.57 9.70
CA CYS A 41 17.13 -16.71 8.90
C CYS A 41 18.38 -16.31 9.69
N TYR A 42 18.22 -15.94 10.95
CA TYR A 42 19.32 -15.59 11.84
C TYR A 42 20.37 -16.71 11.95
N ASN A 43 19.91 -17.94 12.10
CA ASN A 43 20.79 -19.12 12.12
C ASN A 43 21.52 -19.33 10.78
N GLU A 44 20.88 -19.03 9.65
CA GLU A 44 21.51 -19.09 8.33
C GLU A 44 22.58 -18.00 8.14
N PHE A 45 22.29 -16.77 8.57
CA PHE A 45 23.23 -15.63 8.53
C PHE A 45 24.50 -15.94 9.34
N SER A 46 24.32 -16.49 10.56
CA SER A 46 25.43 -16.90 11.43
C SER A 46 26.35 -17.92 10.80
N LYS A 47 25.77 -18.91 10.10
CA LYS A 47 26.54 -19.97 9.44
C LYS A 47 27.25 -19.50 8.18
N ASN A 48 26.75 -18.44 7.53
CA ASN A 48 27.24 -17.97 6.24
C ASN A 48 27.45 -16.44 6.23
N PRO A 49 28.39 -15.91 7.06
CA PRO A 49 28.54 -14.46 7.26
C PRO A 49 28.93 -13.70 5.99
N ASN A 50 29.59 -14.34 5.05
CA ASN A 50 30.06 -13.74 3.80
C ASN A 50 29.08 -13.91 2.63
N LYS A 51 28.00 -14.67 2.79
CA LYS A 51 26.98 -14.85 1.76
C LYS A 51 26.07 -13.65 1.72
N THR A 52 25.70 -13.23 0.52
CA THR A 52 24.78 -12.11 0.29
C THR A 52 23.33 -12.60 0.23
N TYR A 53 22.43 -11.82 0.82
CA TYR A 53 21.00 -12.08 0.90
C TYR A 53 20.22 -10.82 0.56
N THR A 54 19.12 -10.96 -0.15
CA THR A 54 18.08 -9.92 -0.19
C THR A 54 17.21 -10.12 1.05
N VAL A 55 17.02 -9.05 1.82
CA VAL A 55 16.30 -9.10 3.09
C VAL A 55 15.25 -7.99 3.18
N LEU A 56 14.21 -8.25 3.94
CA LEU A 56 13.29 -7.26 4.48
C LEU A 56 13.66 -7.03 5.95
N VAL A 57 13.90 -5.78 6.30
CA VAL A 57 14.15 -5.36 7.68
C VAL A 57 12.94 -4.59 8.17
N SER A 58 12.28 -5.07 9.22
CA SER A 58 11.24 -4.33 9.93
C SER A 58 11.86 -3.56 11.09
N LEU A 59 11.51 -2.29 11.22
CA LEU A 59 12.09 -1.33 12.17
C LEU A 59 11.05 -0.91 13.22
N ASP A 60 11.52 -0.41 14.33
CA ASP A 60 10.71 0.18 15.38
C ASP A 60 10.48 1.68 15.12
N SER A 61 9.88 1.98 13.95
CA SER A 61 9.50 3.34 13.54
C SER A 61 10.58 4.40 13.80
N VAL A 62 11.70 4.29 13.09
CA VAL A 62 12.89 5.13 13.31
C VAL A 62 12.78 6.49 12.61
N THR A 63 13.47 7.51 13.14
CA THR A 63 13.63 8.80 12.45
C THR A 63 14.57 8.68 11.24
N THR A 64 14.59 9.70 10.39
CA THR A 64 15.52 9.78 9.24
C THR A 64 16.98 9.73 9.66
N GLU A 65 17.33 10.36 10.81
CA GLU A 65 18.67 10.34 11.37
C GLU A 65 19.05 8.96 11.89
N GLU A 66 18.15 8.31 12.64
CA GLU A 66 18.36 6.94 13.15
C GLU A 66 18.50 5.95 12.00
N PHE A 67 17.67 6.06 10.95
CA PHE A 67 17.77 5.25 9.72
C PHE A 67 19.14 5.44 9.04
N THR A 68 19.54 6.68 8.86
CA THR A 68 20.85 7.02 8.25
C THR A 68 22.02 6.43 9.04
N GLN A 69 21.97 6.48 10.37
CA GLN A 69 23.01 5.91 11.22
C GLN A 69 23.01 4.38 11.18
N LEU A 70 21.82 3.76 11.25
CA LEU A 70 21.66 2.31 11.28
C LEU A 70 22.16 1.64 10.01
N PHE A 71 21.97 2.29 8.86
CA PHE A 71 22.31 1.77 7.54
C PHE A 71 23.48 2.49 6.86
N ALA A 72 24.34 3.21 7.63
CA ALA A 72 25.46 4.01 7.09
C ALA A 72 26.42 3.19 6.21
N ASP A 73 26.70 1.96 6.61
CA ASP A 73 27.62 1.04 5.90
C ASP A 73 26.89 0.03 5.00
N CYS A 74 25.59 0.26 4.73
CA CYS A 74 24.77 -0.60 3.89
C CYS A 74 24.55 0.02 2.52
N GLY A 75 24.28 -0.86 1.54
CA GLY A 75 23.92 -0.49 0.17
C GLY A 75 22.96 -1.52 -0.40
N GLY A 76 22.69 -1.41 -1.73
CA GLY A 76 21.82 -2.36 -2.41
C GLY A 76 20.36 -2.27 -1.93
N PHE A 77 19.93 -1.07 -1.58
CA PHE A 77 18.55 -0.76 -1.24
C PHE A 77 17.65 -0.96 -2.46
N THR A 78 16.47 -1.53 -2.26
CA THR A 78 15.47 -1.74 -3.31
C THR A 78 14.12 -1.10 -2.97
N GLN A 79 13.81 -0.93 -1.69
CA GLN A 79 12.60 -0.27 -1.23
C GLN A 79 12.77 0.26 0.19
N VAL A 80 12.20 1.43 0.47
CA VAL A 80 12.06 2.01 1.82
C VAL A 80 10.57 2.17 2.12
N TYR A 81 10.18 1.91 3.36
CA TYR A 81 8.80 2.05 3.85
C TYR A 81 8.75 3.08 4.94
N ASP A 82 7.87 4.04 4.78
CA ASP A 82 7.67 5.17 5.68
C ASP A 82 6.24 5.28 6.18
N CYS A 83 6.05 6.03 7.25
CA CYS A 83 4.73 6.27 7.82
C CYS A 83 4.66 7.58 8.60
N ILE A 84 3.42 8.05 8.76
CA ILE A 84 3.01 9.09 9.68
C ILE A 84 1.82 8.55 10.46
N THR A 85 2.04 8.17 11.72
CA THR A 85 1.01 7.50 12.55
C THR A 85 0.71 8.28 13.83
N GLU A 86 1.66 9.10 14.30
CA GLU A 86 1.51 9.82 15.55
C GLU A 86 0.79 11.16 15.36
N GLY A 87 -0.33 11.34 16.07
CA GLY A 87 -1.05 12.61 16.13
C GLY A 87 -1.83 12.94 14.87
N VAL A 88 -2.26 11.92 14.15
CA VAL A 88 -3.19 11.98 13.01
C VAL A 88 -4.30 10.97 13.24
N ASP A 89 -5.50 11.29 12.77
CA ASP A 89 -6.67 10.42 12.94
C ASP A 89 -6.65 9.30 11.90
N ASP A 90 -6.17 9.59 10.68
CA ASP A 90 -6.02 8.63 9.60
C ASP A 90 -4.52 8.49 9.24
N PRO A 91 -3.85 7.42 9.69
CA PRO A 91 -2.42 7.21 9.47
C PRO A 91 -2.08 7.07 7.98
N MET A 92 -0.97 7.67 7.57
CA MET A 92 -0.42 7.51 6.22
C MET A 92 0.75 6.54 6.24
N TYR A 93 0.70 5.57 5.33
CA TYR A 93 1.78 4.62 5.06
C TYR A 93 2.25 4.78 3.62
N GLY A 94 3.55 4.82 3.43
CA GLY A 94 4.16 4.99 2.12
C GLY A 94 5.25 3.98 1.80
N GLY A 95 5.86 4.16 0.63
CA GLY A 95 7.00 3.36 0.19
C GLY A 95 7.68 3.98 -1.00
N TYR A 96 9.02 3.99 -0.99
CA TYR A 96 9.87 4.54 -2.01
C TYR A 96 10.66 3.43 -2.74
N LEU A 97 10.62 3.41 -4.07
CA LEU A 97 11.17 2.34 -4.91
C LEU A 97 12.44 2.72 -5.69
N ASP A 98 12.68 4.01 -5.95
CA ASP A 98 13.87 4.45 -6.69
C ASP A 98 15.10 4.52 -5.79
N CYS A 99 15.57 3.34 -5.35
CA CYS A 99 16.66 3.21 -4.39
C CYS A 99 18.02 2.92 -5.01
N GLU A 100 18.13 2.67 -6.34
CA GLU A 100 19.34 2.18 -6.98
C GLU A 100 20.51 3.17 -6.84
N GLY A 101 21.62 2.68 -6.28
CA GLY A 101 22.86 3.45 -6.12
C GLY A 101 22.83 4.54 -5.05
N LYS A 102 21.73 4.67 -4.30
CA LYS A 102 21.58 5.70 -3.25
C LYS A 102 22.11 5.21 -1.89
N THR A 103 22.57 6.15 -1.10
CA THR A 103 22.96 5.92 0.30
C THR A 103 21.74 6.02 1.22
N ALA A 104 21.84 5.50 2.46
CA ALA A 104 20.78 5.63 3.45
C ALA A 104 20.38 7.09 3.70
N ALA A 105 21.35 8.02 3.75
CA ALA A 105 21.09 9.44 3.95
C ALA A 105 20.30 10.07 2.78
N GLN A 106 20.65 9.72 1.53
CA GLN A 106 19.91 10.18 0.36
C GLN A 106 18.49 9.64 0.36
N LEU A 107 18.33 8.34 0.63
CA LEU A 107 17.00 7.70 0.69
C LEU A 107 16.12 8.32 1.77
N ALA A 108 16.65 8.52 2.98
CA ALA A 108 15.89 9.16 4.06
C ALA A 108 15.40 10.56 3.70
N ALA A 109 16.26 11.34 3.01
CA ALA A 109 15.89 12.69 2.57
C ALA A 109 14.86 12.67 1.43
N GLU A 110 15.02 11.78 0.46
CA GLU A 110 14.14 11.68 -0.70
C GLU A 110 12.77 11.12 -0.30
N CYS A 111 12.70 10.06 0.53
CA CYS A 111 11.43 9.55 1.04
C CYS A 111 10.64 10.65 1.78
N TYR A 112 11.33 11.41 2.65
CA TYR A 112 10.68 12.53 3.34
C TYR A 112 10.15 13.57 2.36
N ALA A 113 10.96 13.97 1.37
CA ALA A 113 10.57 14.97 0.38
C ALA A 113 9.39 14.49 -0.48
N ASP A 114 9.44 13.24 -0.96
CA ASP A 114 8.40 12.64 -1.81
C ASP A 114 7.05 12.57 -1.06
N THR A 115 7.06 12.12 0.19
CA THR A 115 5.87 12.08 1.04
C THR A 115 5.33 13.48 1.32
N TYR A 116 6.21 14.46 1.64
CA TYR A 116 5.82 15.84 1.89
C TYR A 116 5.22 16.52 0.64
N ASP A 117 5.86 16.32 -0.52
CA ASP A 117 5.38 16.86 -1.80
C ASP A 117 4.05 16.24 -2.21
N SER A 118 3.85 14.94 -1.96
CA SER A 118 2.56 14.26 -2.18
C SER A 118 1.44 14.89 -1.34
N ILE A 119 1.68 15.10 -0.03
CA ILE A 119 0.72 15.74 0.87
C ILE A 119 0.42 17.18 0.39
N CYS A 120 1.43 17.95 0.01
CA CYS A 120 1.22 19.30 -0.48
C CYS A 120 0.41 19.31 -1.80
N SER A 121 0.67 18.37 -2.70
CA SER A 121 -0.07 18.24 -3.96
C SER A 121 -1.56 17.96 -3.74
N GLU A 122 -1.90 17.09 -2.77
CA GLU A 122 -3.29 16.83 -2.40
C GLU A 122 -3.97 18.09 -1.84
N LEU A 123 -3.28 18.82 -0.95
CA LEU A 123 -3.81 20.09 -0.43
C LEU A 123 -4.01 21.14 -1.51
N ASP A 124 -3.08 21.26 -2.46
CA ASP A 124 -3.17 22.23 -3.56
C ASP A 124 -4.29 21.89 -4.56
N SER A 125 -4.70 20.61 -4.65
CA SER A 125 -5.76 20.14 -5.54
C SER A 125 -7.18 20.32 -4.98
N TYR A 126 -7.33 20.64 -3.70
CA TYR A 126 -8.63 20.69 -3.01
C TYR A 126 -9.66 21.56 -3.70
N ASP A 127 -9.31 22.81 -4.06
CA ASP A 127 -10.24 23.75 -4.69
C ASP A 127 -10.72 23.24 -6.06
N GLN A 128 -9.84 22.58 -6.82
CA GLN A 128 -10.19 21.97 -8.09
C GLN A 128 -11.14 20.79 -7.90
N GLN A 129 -10.86 19.89 -6.98
CA GLN A 129 -11.71 18.73 -6.67
C GLN A 129 -13.10 19.19 -6.19
N ALA A 130 -13.15 20.20 -5.32
CA ALA A 130 -14.43 20.78 -4.88
C ALA A 130 -15.23 21.40 -6.02
N ALA A 131 -14.55 22.01 -7.01
CA ALA A 131 -15.21 22.54 -8.20
C ALA A 131 -15.73 21.43 -9.11
N GLU A 132 -14.95 20.35 -9.32
CA GLU A 132 -15.34 19.18 -10.12
C GLU A 132 -16.55 18.46 -9.50
N ILE A 133 -16.58 18.29 -8.17
CA ILE A 133 -17.74 17.74 -7.47
C ILE A 133 -18.97 18.61 -7.74
N ARG A 134 -18.90 19.93 -7.54
CA ARG A 134 -20.04 20.83 -7.79
C ARG A 134 -20.51 20.77 -9.24
N GLU A 135 -19.59 20.72 -10.22
CA GLU A 135 -19.92 20.60 -11.64
C GLU A 135 -20.63 19.29 -11.97
N SER A 136 -20.24 18.18 -11.34
CA SER A 136 -20.87 16.87 -11.56
C SER A 136 -22.35 16.83 -11.12
N TYR A 137 -22.75 17.70 -10.18
CA TYR A 137 -24.12 17.83 -9.70
C TYR A 137 -24.89 18.97 -10.37
N MET A 138 -24.24 19.78 -11.24
CA MET A 138 -24.96 20.75 -12.04
C MET A 138 -25.83 20.01 -13.06
N TYR A 139 -27.13 20.11 -12.88
CA TYR A 139 -28.10 19.58 -13.82
C TYR A 139 -27.95 20.35 -15.14
N ASP A 140 -27.67 19.65 -16.21
CA ASP A 140 -27.72 20.25 -17.55
C ASP A 140 -29.19 20.43 -17.94
N GLU A 141 -29.74 21.59 -17.60
CA GLU A 141 -31.11 21.99 -18.02
C GLU A 141 -31.30 21.97 -19.54
N THR A 142 -30.21 21.77 -20.32
CA THR A 142 -30.25 21.67 -21.78
C THR A 142 -30.54 20.28 -22.31
N VAL A 143 -30.54 19.26 -21.48
CA VAL A 143 -30.99 17.93 -21.86
C VAL A 143 -32.50 17.98 -22.00
N GLU A 144 -32.98 18.13 -23.25
CA GLU A 144 -34.40 17.96 -23.55
C GLU A 144 -34.91 16.67 -22.90
N PRO A 145 -36.05 16.70 -22.17
CA PRO A 145 -36.55 15.49 -21.53
C PRO A 145 -36.67 14.41 -22.60
N PHE A 146 -36.05 13.26 -22.33
CA PHE A 146 -36.10 12.14 -23.24
C PHE A 146 -37.57 11.80 -23.45
N VAL A 147 -38.12 12.25 -24.58
CA VAL A 147 -39.49 11.93 -24.97
C VAL A 147 -39.47 10.46 -25.31
N THR A 148 -39.73 9.63 -24.31
CA THR A 148 -40.00 8.22 -24.54
C THR A 148 -41.23 8.15 -25.45
N GLN A 149 -41.04 7.75 -26.71
CA GLN A 149 -42.18 7.38 -27.54
C GLN A 149 -43.01 6.38 -26.76
N PRO A 150 -44.32 6.54 -26.73
CA PRO A 150 -45.16 5.56 -26.02
C PRO A 150 -44.84 4.15 -26.52
N PRO A 151 -44.74 3.16 -25.62
CA PRO A 151 -44.46 1.81 -26.05
C PRO A 151 -45.56 1.33 -27.01
N VAL A 152 -45.11 0.82 -28.16
CA VAL A 152 -46.01 0.23 -29.18
C VAL A 152 -45.92 -1.29 -29.14
N ASP A 153 -47.04 -1.95 -29.39
CA ASP A 153 -47.06 -3.42 -29.54
C ASP A 153 -46.28 -3.87 -30.79
N THR A 154 -46.14 -5.15 -30.98
CA THR A 154 -45.46 -5.75 -32.15
C THR A 154 -46.12 -5.38 -33.50
N PHE A 155 -47.29 -4.75 -33.49
CA PHE A 155 -48.02 -4.29 -34.67
C PHE A 155 -48.03 -2.76 -34.81
N GLY A 156 -47.26 -2.01 -33.98
CA GLY A 156 -47.16 -0.57 -34.06
C GLY A 156 -48.36 0.20 -33.46
N LYS A 157 -49.15 -0.45 -32.60
CA LYS A 157 -50.31 0.15 -31.93
C LYS A 157 -49.89 0.63 -30.55
N ASP A 158 -50.34 1.85 -30.17
CA ASP A 158 -50.09 2.41 -28.85
C ASP A 158 -50.64 1.49 -27.76
N ILE A 159 -49.77 1.13 -26.80
CA ILE A 159 -50.15 0.40 -25.59
C ILE A 159 -50.70 1.40 -24.58
N ASP A 160 -51.91 1.15 -24.08
CA ASP A 160 -52.48 1.90 -22.98
C ASP A 160 -51.67 1.59 -21.72
N THR A 161 -50.88 2.56 -21.26
CA THR A 161 -50.01 2.47 -20.08
C THR A 161 -50.61 3.14 -18.85
N SER A 162 -51.90 3.53 -18.90
CA SER A 162 -52.56 4.25 -17.81
C SER A 162 -52.57 3.52 -16.46
N ASP A 163 -52.42 2.18 -16.46
CA ASP A 163 -52.36 1.33 -15.28
C ASP A 163 -50.94 0.84 -14.91
N ILE A 164 -49.91 1.25 -15.69
CA ILE A 164 -48.53 0.91 -15.39
C ILE A 164 -47.93 2.03 -14.56
N GLU A 165 -47.89 1.84 -13.23
CA GLU A 165 -46.99 2.61 -12.39
C GLU A 165 -45.55 2.27 -12.80
N VAL A 166 -44.97 3.04 -13.70
CA VAL A 166 -43.51 3.06 -13.91
C VAL A 166 -42.96 3.64 -12.62
N PRO A 167 -42.14 2.89 -11.85
CA PRO A 167 -41.43 3.52 -10.75
C PRO A 167 -40.60 4.63 -11.35
N GLY A 168 -41.10 5.85 -11.29
CA GLY A 168 -40.33 7.02 -11.66
C GLY A 168 -39.13 7.05 -10.73
N SER A 169 -37.94 6.94 -11.27
CA SER A 169 -36.73 7.39 -10.59
C SER A 169 -36.81 8.94 -10.52
N SER A 170 -37.73 9.44 -9.71
CA SER A 170 -37.68 10.83 -9.29
C SER A 170 -36.56 10.89 -8.23
N TYR A 171 -35.33 11.07 -8.67
CA TYR A 171 -34.37 11.72 -7.81
C TYR A 171 -34.96 13.10 -7.49
N SER A 172 -35.36 13.33 -6.27
CA SER A 172 -35.84 14.66 -5.87
C SER A 172 -34.61 15.59 -5.87
N SER A 173 -34.82 16.87 -6.17
CA SER A 173 -33.75 17.88 -6.04
C SER A 173 -33.14 17.85 -4.63
N ASP A 174 -33.93 17.52 -3.63
CA ASP A 174 -33.53 17.41 -2.23
C ASP A 174 -32.51 16.27 -2.03
N ASP A 175 -32.64 15.12 -2.77
CA ASP A 175 -31.69 14.01 -2.69
C ASP A 175 -30.35 14.36 -3.35
N THR A 176 -30.37 15.14 -4.44
CA THR A 176 -29.17 15.62 -5.14
C THR A 176 -28.41 16.63 -4.30
N ASP A 177 -29.10 17.59 -3.69
CA ASP A 177 -28.49 18.57 -2.78
C ASP A 177 -27.89 17.91 -1.53
N PHE A 178 -28.55 16.88 -1.00
CA PHE A 178 -28.02 16.09 0.11
C PHE A 178 -26.74 15.37 -0.28
N GLN A 179 -26.73 14.68 -1.42
CA GLN A 179 -25.56 13.95 -1.91
C GLN A 179 -24.37 14.87 -2.18
N LEU A 180 -24.62 16.03 -2.83
CA LEU A 180 -23.58 17.04 -3.03
C LEU A 180 -22.98 17.53 -1.70
N ALA A 181 -23.83 17.76 -0.70
CA ALA A 181 -23.36 18.18 0.62
C ALA A 181 -22.52 17.10 1.31
N GLU A 182 -22.89 15.82 1.16
CA GLU A 182 -22.15 14.67 1.69
C GLU A 182 -20.78 14.54 1.01
N ASP A 183 -20.71 14.56 -0.33
CA ASP A 183 -19.46 14.47 -1.08
C ASP A 183 -18.48 15.62 -0.78
N LEU A 184 -19.01 16.84 -0.58
CA LEU A 184 -18.19 17.98 -0.18
C LEU A 184 -17.72 17.89 1.28
N ALA A 185 -18.51 17.28 2.16
CA ALA A 185 -18.12 17.05 3.55
C ALA A 185 -17.00 15.98 3.63
N ASP A 186 -17.13 14.90 2.86
CA ASP A 186 -16.10 13.86 2.76
C ASP A 186 -14.78 14.42 2.20
N LEU A 187 -14.85 15.26 1.16
CA LEU A 187 -13.67 15.95 0.63
C LEU A 187 -13.03 16.87 1.68
N GLN A 188 -13.84 17.59 2.49
CA GLN A 188 -13.33 18.43 3.55
C GLN A 188 -12.64 17.62 4.65
N GLU A 189 -13.20 16.48 5.06
CA GLU A 189 -12.59 15.58 6.04
C GLU A 189 -11.25 15.06 5.53
N PHE A 190 -11.21 14.65 4.25
CA PHE A 190 -9.98 14.22 3.59
C PHE A 190 -8.92 15.34 3.57
N HIS A 191 -9.30 16.57 3.19
CA HIS A 191 -8.41 17.73 3.22
C HIS A 191 -7.88 18.01 4.64
N ASP A 192 -8.75 17.98 5.65
CA ASP A 192 -8.37 18.25 7.03
C ASP A 192 -7.37 17.19 7.55
N ASN A 193 -7.52 15.91 7.12
CA ASN A 193 -6.53 14.89 7.40
C ASN A 193 -5.17 15.22 6.77
N PHE A 194 -5.11 15.66 5.50
CA PHE A 194 -3.85 16.07 4.87
C PHE A 194 -3.21 17.28 5.56
N VAL A 195 -4.00 18.21 6.08
CA VAL A 195 -3.48 19.32 6.93
C VAL A 195 -2.82 18.77 8.19
N MET A 196 -3.46 17.78 8.86
CA MET A 196 -2.88 17.14 10.05
C MET A 196 -1.61 16.35 9.71
N LEU A 197 -1.58 15.61 8.60
CA LEU A 197 -0.39 14.88 8.13
C LEU A 197 0.78 15.83 7.86
N LYS A 198 0.54 16.95 7.17
CA LYS A 198 1.56 17.98 6.93
C LYS A 198 2.13 18.52 8.24
N GLN A 199 1.26 18.89 9.18
CA GLN A 199 1.67 19.37 10.50
C GLN A 199 2.47 18.32 11.28
N ALA A 200 2.08 17.05 11.20
CA ALA A 200 2.79 15.95 11.83
C ALA A 200 4.22 15.81 11.26
N MET A 201 4.40 15.91 9.94
CA MET A 201 5.72 15.91 9.32
C MET A 201 6.56 17.10 9.77
N GLU A 202 6.03 18.32 9.78
CA GLU A 202 6.71 19.55 10.23
C GLU A 202 7.09 19.49 11.71
N GLN A 203 6.36 18.71 12.52
CA GLN A 203 6.67 18.43 13.94
C GLN A 203 7.66 17.25 14.11
N GLY A 204 8.20 16.70 13.02
CA GLY A 204 9.16 15.61 13.07
C GLY A 204 8.57 14.25 13.42
N ARG A 205 7.30 14.01 13.09
CA ARG A 205 6.60 12.73 13.35
C ARG A 205 6.67 11.75 12.17
N TYR A 206 7.37 12.12 11.11
CA TYR A 206 7.68 11.20 10.00
C TYR A 206 8.64 10.11 10.47
N ARG A 207 8.36 8.84 10.10
CA ARG A 207 9.14 7.66 10.49
C ARG A 207 9.39 6.75 9.30
N ILE A 208 10.48 5.98 9.39
CA ILE A 208 10.76 4.84 8.50
C ILE A 208 10.58 3.58 9.33
N TYR A 209 9.71 2.65 8.85
CA TYR A 209 9.39 1.42 9.58
C TYR A 209 9.87 0.16 8.90
N GLY A 210 10.48 0.28 7.71
CA GLY A 210 11.07 -0.88 7.04
C GLY A 210 11.90 -0.55 5.81
N VAL A 211 12.71 -1.53 5.41
CA VAL A 211 13.54 -1.41 4.22
C VAL A 211 13.83 -2.78 3.60
N LYS A 212 13.80 -2.84 2.27
CA LYS A 212 14.33 -3.97 1.49
C LYS A 212 15.70 -3.62 0.95
N LEU A 213 16.68 -4.50 1.19
CA LEU A 213 18.04 -4.27 0.72
C LEU A 213 18.81 -5.59 0.60
N THR A 214 20.01 -5.50 0.02
CA THR A 214 20.91 -6.64 -0.10
C THR A 214 22.07 -6.51 0.91
N LEU A 215 22.22 -7.52 1.78
CA LEU A 215 23.21 -7.54 2.87
C LEU A 215 24.00 -8.84 2.87
N THR A 216 25.22 -8.79 3.41
CA THR A 216 25.94 -10.01 3.84
C THR A 216 25.33 -10.56 5.12
N GLY A 217 25.54 -11.86 5.40
CA GLY A 217 25.09 -12.47 6.67
C GLY A 217 25.67 -11.76 7.89
N ALA A 218 26.92 -11.27 7.81
CA ALA A 218 27.55 -10.50 8.89
C ALA A 218 26.85 -9.15 9.13
N GLN A 219 26.49 -8.43 8.06
CA GLN A 219 25.72 -7.16 8.19
C GLN A 219 24.33 -7.41 8.75
N ALA A 220 23.62 -8.46 8.29
CA ALA A 220 22.32 -8.83 8.81
C ALA A 220 22.37 -9.13 10.32
N GLN A 221 23.43 -9.84 10.77
CA GLN A 221 23.64 -10.09 12.20
C GLN A 221 23.94 -8.82 13.01
N ALA A 222 24.71 -7.90 12.44
CA ALA A 222 25.02 -6.62 13.10
C ALA A 222 23.75 -5.78 13.29
N LEU A 223 22.85 -5.75 12.30
CA LEU A 223 21.56 -5.07 12.41
C LEU A 223 20.68 -5.65 13.54
N LEU A 224 20.66 -6.97 13.69
CA LEU A 224 19.89 -7.65 14.77
C LEU A 224 20.40 -7.36 16.19
N GLN A 225 21.56 -6.71 16.36
CA GLN A 225 22.04 -6.23 17.67
C GLN A 225 21.43 -4.86 18.05
N SER A 226 20.81 -4.18 17.10
CA SER A 226 20.15 -2.91 17.35
C SER A 226 18.75 -3.12 17.93
N ASN A 227 18.43 -2.39 19.00
CA ASN A 227 17.07 -2.37 19.56
C ASN A 227 16.05 -1.64 18.67
N LYS A 228 16.49 -1.08 17.54
CA LYS A 228 15.64 -0.43 16.53
C LYS A 228 15.21 -1.40 15.44
N VAL A 229 15.75 -2.61 15.41
CA VAL A 229 15.42 -3.64 14.42
C VAL A 229 14.52 -4.68 15.06
N ARG A 230 13.32 -4.80 14.55
CA ARG A 230 12.32 -5.79 15.02
C ARG A 230 12.58 -7.15 14.39
N LEU A 231 12.69 -7.21 13.06
CA LEU A 231 12.94 -8.46 12.32
C LEU A 231 13.88 -8.22 11.13
N VAL A 232 14.64 -9.29 10.76
CA VAL A 232 15.36 -9.38 9.50
C VAL A 232 14.97 -10.69 8.82
N GLU A 233 14.23 -10.60 7.74
CA GLU A 233 13.68 -11.73 7.01
C GLU A 233 14.36 -11.87 5.65
N LYS A 234 14.77 -13.07 5.29
CA LYS A 234 15.35 -13.35 3.98
C LYS A 234 14.24 -13.47 2.93
N LEU A 235 14.32 -12.68 1.87
CA LEU A 235 13.42 -12.78 0.73
C LEU A 235 13.91 -13.88 -0.22
N THR A 236 13.20 -15.01 -0.30
CA THR A 236 13.68 -16.17 -1.05
C THR A 236 12.89 -16.55 -2.28
N ILE A 237 11.62 -16.19 -2.41
CA ILE A 237 10.78 -16.85 -3.43
C ILE A 237 9.59 -16.03 -3.91
N LEU A 238 9.15 -14.98 -3.20
CA LEU A 238 7.98 -14.20 -3.61
C LEU A 238 8.35 -13.04 -4.52
N PRO A 239 7.45 -12.61 -5.41
CA PRO A 239 7.60 -11.34 -6.09
C PRO A 239 7.87 -10.27 -5.01
N GLU A 240 8.93 -9.51 -5.18
CA GLU A 240 9.42 -8.52 -4.19
C GLU A 240 8.34 -7.55 -3.69
N SER A 241 7.23 -7.43 -4.43
CA SER A 241 6.12 -6.54 -4.16
C SER A 241 5.08 -7.02 -3.14
N SER A 242 5.12 -8.28 -2.70
CA SER A 242 4.02 -8.87 -1.90
C SER A 242 4.24 -8.92 -0.39
N ILE A 243 5.45 -8.59 0.11
CA ILE A 243 5.75 -8.62 1.54
C ILE A 243 6.11 -7.21 2.01
N SER A 244 5.32 -6.69 2.95
CA SER A 244 5.58 -5.44 3.64
C SER A 244 6.26 -5.69 5.00
N PRO A 245 6.94 -4.70 5.57
CA PRO A 245 7.41 -4.74 6.95
C PRO A 245 6.26 -4.98 7.91
N LEU A 246 6.59 -5.29 9.17
CA LEU A 246 5.59 -5.37 10.22
C LEU A 246 4.96 -4.02 10.45
N ASP A 247 3.64 -4.01 10.63
CA ASP A 247 2.89 -2.79 10.90
C ASP A 247 3.40 -2.13 12.19
N PRO A 248 3.79 -0.84 12.16
CA PRO A 248 4.29 -0.15 13.34
C PRO A 248 3.21 0.06 14.42
N SER A 249 1.92 0.00 14.07
CA SER A 249 0.82 0.14 15.01
C SER A 249 0.53 -1.12 15.82
N GLU A 250 1.05 -2.28 15.41
CA GLU A 250 0.88 -3.53 16.17
C GLU A 250 1.77 -3.54 17.42
N GLU A 251 1.20 -3.25 18.59
CA GLU A 251 1.92 -3.14 19.87
C GLU A 251 2.28 -4.49 20.55
N ASN A 252 1.77 -5.61 20.11
CA ASN A 252 1.91 -6.89 20.82
C ASN A 252 3.01 -7.80 20.25
N TRP A 253 4.26 -7.54 20.64
CA TRP A 253 5.45 -8.32 20.26
C TRP A 253 6.16 -9.00 21.43
N ASP A 254 5.54 -9.04 22.63
CA ASP A 254 6.09 -9.71 23.83
C ASP A 254 5.84 -11.23 23.83
#